data_346642c261118da8f5e2b1c2d75de9d3
#
_entry.id   346642c261118da8f5e2b1c2d75de9d3
#
_cell.length_a   1.000
_cell.length_b   1.000
_cell.length_c   1.000
_cell.angle_alpha   90.00
_cell.angle_beta   90.00
_cell.angle_gamma   90.00
#
_symmetry.space_group_name_H-M   'P 1'
#
loop_
_entity.id
_entity.type
_entity.pdbx_description
1 polymer ?
#
loop_
_entity_poly.entity_id
_entity_poly.type
_entity_poly.pdbx_seq_one_letter_code
_entity_poly.pdbx_strand_id
1 'polypeptide(L)'
;MFDLDKVRTLSQAYKDAGLGGTWSGGFLASLAAEGKQPRGNGVNILRDLMEKGEPNTWPSWNKAKDYLTVAESCLRKDEADTLRSFAAQIFQGRDLTDRQKAYAERIMAGSQRPITSVTVDDELRTLTNGLCRRKSRMSPFYWGNKPATSNRIDRVISKILTQTTVEVEDVEFLKSQFKSVVALWNSIPEKIGTLCQVRPWHIPGRGYKNDSDTTPIDTLVLGNRSFSDYGMVMVDVLIEGAPVAADAEKLIFPKVRKPRAKKSV
;
A
#
# COMPACT_ATOMS: atom_id res chain seq x y z
N MET A 1 9.02 -28.31 44.68
CA MET A 1 10.28 -28.77 44.06
C MET A 1 9.94 -29.15 42.65
N PHE A 2 10.61 -28.60 41.62
CA PHE A 2 10.38 -28.94 40.24
C PHE A 2 11.11 -30.24 39.89
N ASP A 3 10.47 -31.03 39.00
CA ASP A 3 11.04 -32.25 38.46
C ASP A 3 12.12 -31.88 37.42
N LEU A 4 13.37 -32.21 37.71
CA LEU A 4 14.51 -31.87 36.85
C LEU A 4 14.48 -32.67 35.52
N ASP A 5 13.89 -33.85 35.51
CA ASP A 5 13.78 -34.61 34.27
C ASP A 5 12.76 -33.98 33.32
N LYS A 6 11.67 -33.44 33.86
CA LYS A 6 10.74 -32.60 33.06
C LYS A 6 11.41 -31.32 32.53
N VAL A 7 12.26 -30.67 33.33
CA VAL A 7 13.03 -29.52 32.87
C VAL A 7 13.97 -29.86 31.73
N ARG A 8 14.65 -31.02 31.81
CA ARG A 8 15.54 -31.55 30.76
C ARG A 8 14.77 -31.87 29.49
N THR A 9 13.64 -32.54 29.60
CA THR A 9 12.76 -32.88 28.47
C THR A 9 12.28 -31.58 27.79
N LEU A 10 11.81 -30.59 28.57
CA LEU A 10 11.35 -29.30 28.04
C LEU A 10 12.48 -28.51 27.38
N SER A 11 13.68 -28.52 28.00
CA SER A 11 14.88 -27.89 27.43
C SER A 11 15.25 -28.50 26.07
N GLN A 12 15.18 -29.84 25.95
CA GLN A 12 15.45 -30.53 24.70
C GLN A 12 14.36 -30.16 23.66
N ALA A 13 13.08 -30.17 24.03
CA ALA A 13 11.99 -29.79 23.13
C ALA A 13 12.13 -28.34 22.58
N TYR A 14 12.60 -27.39 23.43
CA TYR A 14 12.91 -26.03 22.99
C TYR A 14 14.09 -26.00 22.01
N LYS A 15 15.10 -26.83 22.22
CA LYS A 15 16.25 -26.94 21.32
C LYS A 15 15.85 -27.54 19.98
N ASP A 16 15.07 -28.61 19.98
CA ASP A 16 14.59 -29.31 18.78
C ASP A 16 13.63 -28.43 17.97
N ALA A 17 12.90 -27.54 18.65
CA ALA A 17 12.06 -26.53 18.05
C ALA A 17 12.84 -25.31 17.52
N GLY A 18 14.18 -25.27 17.63
CA GLY A 18 14.99 -24.12 17.22
C GLY A 18 14.95 -22.94 18.19
N LEU A 19 14.32 -23.07 19.35
CA LEU A 19 14.19 -22.04 20.38
C LEU A 19 15.33 -22.05 21.40
N GLY A 20 16.33 -22.90 21.25
CA GLY A 20 17.45 -23.03 22.17
C GLY A 20 18.24 -21.74 22.39
N GLY A 21 18.32 -20.88 21.35
CA GLY A 21 18.95 -19.56 21.40
C GLY A 21 18.09 -18.43 21.98
N THR A 22 16.82 -18.69 22.29
CA THR A 22 15.95 -17.70 22.93
C THR A 22 16.27 -17.59 24.42
N TRP A 23 15.86 -16.47 25.06
CA TRP A 23 16.02 -16.29 26.48
C TRP A 23 15.41 -17.48 27.28
N SER A 24 14.20 -17.92 26.95
CA SER A 24 13.53 -19.07 27.59
C SER A 24 14.27 -20.37 27.37
N GLY A 25 14.74 -20.64 26.15
CA GLY A 25 15.54 -21.81 25.82
C GLY A 25 16.87 -21.82 26.55
N GLY A 26 17.58 -20.70 26.61
CA GLY A 26 18.83 -20.53 27.39
C GLY A 26 18.62 -20.72 28.89
N PHE A 27 17.53 -20.18 29.43
CA PHE A 27 17.15 -20.35 30.83
C PHE A 27 16.91 -21.84 31.18
N LEU A 28 16.12 -22.55 30.38
CA LEU A 28 15.87 -23.98 30.55
C LEU A 28 17.15 -24.80 30.41
N ALA A 29 18.01 -24.47 29.45
CA ALA A 29 19.28 -25.15 29.25
C ALA A 29 20.22 -25.01 30.44
N SER A 30 20.30 -23.79 31.02
CA SER A 30 21.07 -23.54 32.22
C SER A 30 20.58 -24.35 33.43
N LEU A 31 19.26 -24.35 33.67
CA LEU A 31 18.68 -25.15 34.75
C LEU A 31 18.89 -26.67 34.53
N ALA A 32 18.74 -27.15 33.31
CA ALA A 32 18.96 -28.56 32.97
C ALA A 32 20.42 -28.97 33.16
N ALA A 33 21.38 -28.10 32.86
CA ALA A 33 22.82 -28.34 33.03
C ALA A 33 23.28 -28.26 34.51
N GLU A 34 22.80 -27.22 35.23
CA GLU A 34 23.21 -27.00 36.62
C GLU A 34 22.55 -27.98 37.60
N GLY A 35 21.41 -28.54 37.25
CA GLY A 35 20.64 -29.45 38.13
C GLY A 35 20.11 -28.76 39.40
N LYS A 36 20.07 -27.41 39.42
CA LYS A 36 19.65 -26.63 40.55
C LYS A 36 18.24 -26.07 40.39
N GLN A 37 17.53 -25.97 41.50
CA GLN A 37 16.23 -25.29 41.56
C GLN A 37 16.41 -23.80 41.36
N PRO A 38 15.60 -23.13 40.53
CA PRO A 38 15.64 -21.68 40.40
C PRO A 38 15.22 -20.99 41.71
N ARG A 39 15.67 -19.74 41.90
CA ARG A 39 15.34 -18.92 43.07
C ARG A 39 14.63 -17.63 42.67
N GLY A 40 13.90 -17.07 43.61
CA GLY A 40 13.20 -15.80 43.36
C GLY A 40 12.25 -15.84 42.19
N ASN A 41 12.34 -14.86 41.31
CA ASN A 41 11.48 -14.75 40.12
C ASN A 41 11.65 -15.92 39.11
N GLY A 42 12.80 -16.61 39.12
CA GLY A 42 13.05 -17.78 38.29
C GLY A 42 12.09 -18.91 38.55
N VAL A 43 11.54 -19.04 39.76
CA VAL A 43 10.51 -20.05 40.11
C VAL A 43 9.23 -19.80 39.33
N ASN A 44 8.77 -18.56 39.25
CA ASN A 44 7.55 -18.19 38.51
C ASN A 44 7.75 -18.42 37.02
N ILE A 45 8.87 -17.97 36.48
CA ILE A 45 9.23 -18.16 35.08
C ILE A 45 9.25 -19.67 34.71
N LEU A 46 9.89 -20.50 35.55
CA LEU A 46 9.89 -21.94 35.28
C LEU A 46 8.48 -22.53 35.32
N ARG A 47 7.64 -22.08 36.27
CA ARG A 47 6.24 -22.53 36.34
C ARG A 47 5.50 -22.19 35.06
N ASP A 48 5.60 -20.96 34.58
CA ASP A 48 4.93 -20.49 33.37
C ASP A 48 5.41 -21.28 32.14
N LEU A 49 6.71 -21.58 32.04
CA LEU A 49 7.26 -22.39 30.96
C LEU A 49 6.80 -23.86 31.03
N MET A 50 6.69 -24.41 32.23
CA MET A 50 6.18 -25.78 32.43
C MET A 50 4.69 -25.88 32.12
N GLU A 51 3.89 -24.87 32.46
CA GLU A 51 2.46 -24.78 32.11
C GLU A 51 2.28 -24.60 30.61
N LYS A 52 3.12 -23.81 29.96
CA LYS A 52 3.11 -23.60 28.52
C LYS A 52 3.47 -24.88 27.73
N GLY A 53 4.27 -25.73 28.33
CA GLY A 53 4.63 -27.05 27.77
C GLY A 53 5.56 -26.99 26.57
N GLU A 54 5.62 -28.08 25.81
CA GLU A 54 6.49 -28.22 24.64
C GLU A 54 6.05 -27.32 23.48
N PRO A 55 7.01 -26.63 22.80
CA PRO A 55 6.67 -25.68 21.71
C PRO A 55 5.79 -26.27 20.60
N ASN A 56 6.01 -27.53 20.22
CA ASN A 56 5.27 -28.21 19.18
C ASN A 56 3.79 -28.47 19.54
N THR A 57 3.42 -28.39 20.81
CA THR A 57 2.02 -28.53 21.26
C THR A 57 1.29 -27.19 21.31
N TRP A 58 1.99 -26.06 21.13
CA TRP A 58 1.35 -24.77 21.19
C TRP A 58 0.43 -24.53 19.98
N PRO A 59 -0.80 -24.04 20.20
CA PRO A 59 -1.69 -23.69 19.08
C PRO A 59 -1.07 -22.67 18.12
N SER A 60 -0.29 -21.70 18.65
CA SER A 60 0.44 -20.74 17.86
C SER A 60 1.51 -21.37 16.97
N TRP A 61 2.17 -22.42 17.45
CA TRP A 61 3.21 -23.15 16.71
C TRP A 61 2.63 -23.88 15.49
N ASN A 62 1.49 -24.56 15.66
CA ASN A 62 0.80 -25.21 14.55
C ASN A 62 0.36 -24.17 13.52
N LYS A 63 -0.17 -23.03 13.98
CA LYS A 63 -0.55 -21.92 13.10
C LYS A 63 0.66 -21.35 12.34
N ALA A 64 1.86 -21.33 12.94
CA ALA A 64 3.09 -20.91 12.25
C ALA A 64 3.49 -21.91 11.15
N LYS A 65 3.29 -23.21 11.34
CA LYS A 65 3.50 -24.22 10.29
C LYS A 65 2.52 -24.03 9.14
N ASP A 66 1.25 -23.74 9.44
CA ASP A 66 0.23 -23.42 8.42
C ASP A 66 0.64 -22.19 7.61
N TYR A 67 1.19 -21.15 8.25
CA TYR A 67 1.70 -19.96 7.55
C TYR A 67 2.85 -20.31 6.59
N LEU A 68 3.78 -21.21 6.99
CA LEU A 68 4.86 -21.64 6.09
C LEU A 68 4.33 -22.46 4.92
N THR A 69 3.42 -23.39 5.17
CA THR A 69 2.80 -24.21 4.12
C THR A 69 2.08 -23.33 3.08
N VAL A 70 1.30 -22.35 3.55
CA VAL A 70 0.63 -21.40 2.66
C VAL A 70 1.65 -20.51 1.93
N ALA A 71 2.72 -20.08 2.60
CA ALA A 71 3.78 -19.26 1.98
C ALA A 71 4.52 -19.99 0.85
N GLU A 72 4.65 -21.30 0.90
CA GLU A 72 5.25 -22.12 -0.18
C GLU A 72 4.39 -22.12 -1.45
N SER A 73 3.07 -22.12 -1.30
CA SER A 73 2.11 -22.16 -2.38
C SER A 73 1.56 -20.77 -2.77
N CYS A 74 1.95 -19.71 -2.05
CA CYS A 74 1.45 -18.37 -2.25
C CYS A 74 2.00 -17.76 -3.54
N LEU A 75 1.12 -17.32 -4.43
CA LEU A 75 1.49 -16.75 -5.72
C LEU A 75 2.15 -15.36 -5.60
N ARG A 76 1.90 -14.65 -4.49
CA ARG A 76 2.44 -13.31 -4.23
C ARG A 76 3.64 -13.37 -3.30
N LYS A 77 4.79 -13.02 -3.81
CA LYS A 77 6.05 -13.11 -3.06
C LYS A 77 6.05 -12.28 -1.78
N ASP A 78 5.52 -11.07 -1.79
CA ASP A 78 5.47 -10.19 -0.62
C ASP A 78 4.51 -10.71 0.48
N GLU A 79 3.42 -11.36 0.10
CA GLU A 79 2.53 -12.05 1.02
C GLU A 79 3.20 -13.30 1.60
N ALA A 80 3.88 -14.10 0.77
CA ALA A 80 4.67 -15.25 1.21
C ALA A 80 5.77 -14.84 2.21
N ASP A 81 6.53 -13.78 1.91
CA ASP A 81 7.58 -13.27 2.79
C ASP A 81 7.00 -12.74 4.12
N THR A 82 5.81 -12.15 4.09
CA THR A 82 5.10 -11.71 5.31
C THR A 82 4.70 -12.91 6.17
N LEU A 83 4.13 -13.96 5.59
CA LEU A 83 3.77 -15.18 6.34
C LEU A 83 5.01 -15.86 6.93
N ARG A 84 6.13 -15.94 6.19
CA ARG A 84 7.41 -16.44 6.71
C ARG A 84 7.91 -15.63 7.89
N SER A 85 7.82 -14.29 7.80
CA SER A 85 8.20 -13.39 8.89
C SER A 85 7.35 -13.60 10.14
N PHE A 86 6.04 -13.79 9.99
CA PHE A 86 5.14 -14.06 11.10
C PHE A 86 5.40 -15.43 11.73
N ALA A 87 5.61 -16.46 10.92
CA ALA A 87 6.01 -17.76 11.40
C ALA A 87 7.32 -17.69 12.20
N ALA A 88 8.32 -16.97 11.69
CA ALA A 88 9.60 -16.78 12.39
C ALA A 88 9.43 -16.08 13.74
N GLN A 89 8.54 -15.06 13.86
CA GLN A 89 8.25 -14.42 15.14
C GLN A 89 7.66 -15.41 16.15
N ILE A 90 6.69 -16.23 15.72
CA ILE A 90 6.07 -17.25 16.58
C ILE A 90 7.11 -18.30 17.01
N PHE A 91 7.96 -18.76 16.09
CA PHE A 91 9.03 -19.70 16.40
C PHE A 91 10.09 -19.13 17.36
N GLN A 92 10.24 -17.79 17.41
CA GLN A 92 11.05 -17.11 18.42
C GLN A 92 10.33 -16.94 19.77
N GLY A 93 9.14 -17.51 19.94
CA GLY A 93 8.34 -17.38 21.16
C GLY A 93 7.62 -16.04 21.31
N ARG A 94 7.51 -15.27 20.22
CA ARG A 94 6.80 -13.96 20.21
C ARG A 94 5.39 -14.15 19.68
N ASP A 95 4.39 -13.66 20.42
CA ASP A 95 3.02 -13.66 19.95
C ASP A 95 2.81 -12.56 18.89
N LEU A 96 2.01 -12.88 17.89
CA LEU A 96 1.56 -11.88 16.93
C LEU A 96 0.52 -10.96 17.57
N THR A 97 0.58 -9.68 17.24
CA THR A 97 -0.50 -8.73 17.56
C THR A 97 -1.78 -9.11 16.82
N ASP A 98 -2.95 -8.66 17.31
CA ASP A 98 -4.23 -8.94 16.66
C ASP A 98 -4.28 -8.41 15.22
N ARG A 99 -3.62 -7.29 14.96
CA ARG A 99 -3.44 -6.75 13.61
C ARG A 99 -2.66 -7.67 12.68
N GLN A 100 -1.58 -8.27 13.18
CA GLN A 100 -0.77 -9.22 12.43
C GLN A 100 -1.54 -10.52 12.18
N LYS A 101 -2.28 -11.02 13.17
CA LYS A 101 -3.14 -12.20 13.04
C LYS A 101 -4.21 -11.98 11.95
N ALA A 102 -4.96 -10.86 12.03
CA ALA A 102 -5.97 -10.53 11.03
C ALA A 102 -5.38 -10.37 9.62
N TYR A 103 -4.16 -9.82 9.53
CA TYR A 103 -3.47 -9.69 8.25
C TYR A 103 -3.05 -11.05 7.68
N ALA A 104 -2.49 -11.93 8.52
CA ALA A 104 -2.13 -13.29 8.11
C ALA A 104 -3.36 -14.09 7.63
N GLU A 105 -4.48 -14.01 8.34
CA GLU A 105 -5.73 -14.68 7.95
C GLU A 105 -6.25 -14.18 6.59
N ARG A 106 -6.14 -12.88 6.33
CA ARG A 106 -6.49 -12.30 5.03
C ARG A 106 -5.59 -12.83 3.91
N ILE A 107 -4.28 -12.94 4.15
CA ILE A 107 -3.35 -13.52 3.17
C ILE A 107 -3.70 -14.98 2.93
N MET A 108 -3.91 -15.78 3.98
CA MET A 108 -4.26 -17.20 3.87
C MET A 108 -5.53 -17.41 3.05
N ALA A 109 -6.56 -16.59 3.28
CA ALA A 109 -7.81 -16.63 2.52
C ALA A 109 -7.64 -16.20 1.04
N GLY A 110 -6.61 -15.42 0.73
CA GLY A 110 -6.33 -14.87 -0.59
C GLY A 110 -5.17 -15.53 -1.35
N SER A 111 -4.43 -16.44 -0.73
CA SER A 111 -3.15 -16.96 -1.23
C SER A 111 -3.22 -17.63 -2.61
N GLN A 112 -4.36 -18.17 -2.96
CA GLN A 112 -4.62 -18.87 -4.24
C GLN A 112 -5.34 -17.99 -5.26
N ARG A 113 -5.56 -16.70 -4.98
CA ARG A 113 -6.19 -15.82 -5.98
C ARG A 113 -5.25 -15.66 -7.17
N PRO A 114 -5.74 -15.87 -8.41
CA PRO A 114 -4.92 -15.70 -9.59
C PRO A 114 -4.41 -14.26 -9.67
N ILE A 115 -3.15 -14.12 -10.04
CA ILE A 115 -2.55 -12.81 -10.32
C ILE A 115 -3.05 -12.38 -11.69
N THR A 116 -3.92 -11.39 -11.72
CA THR A 116 -4.33 -10.76 -12.97
C THR A 116 -3.34 -9.65 -13.30
N SER A 117 -2.68 -9.74 -14.45
CA SER A 117 -1.73 -8.74 -14.93
C SER A 117 -2.35 -7.91 -16.05
N VAL A 118 -1.92 -6.65 -16.15
CA VAL A 118 -2.23 -5.72 -17.22
C VAL A 118 -0.94 -5.31 -17.93
N THR A 119 -1.02 -5.20 -19.26
CA THR A 119 0.09 -4.65 -20.05
C THR A 119 0.23 -3.16 -19.78
N VAL A 120 1.44 -2.70 -19.59
CA VAL A 120 1.75 -1.29 -19.37
C VAL A 120 1.88 -0.61 -20.73
N ASP A 121 0.86 0.13 -21.11
CA ASP A 121 0.85 0.98 -22.29
C ASP A 121 1.42 2.39 -22.02
N ASP A 122 1.55 3.18 -23.05
CA ASP A 122 2.08 4.55 -22.96
C ASP A 122 1.14 5.48 -22.16
N GLU A 123 -0.17 5.22 -22.20
CA GLU A 123 -1.14 5.99 -21.43
C GLU A 123 -0.96 5.76 -19.92
N LEU A 124 -0.83 4.50 -19.50
CA LEU A 124 -0.58 4.15 -18.10
C LEU A 124 0.77 4.69 -17.62
N ARG A 125 1.81 4.66 -18.48
CA ARG A 125 3.11 5.26 -18.16
C ARG A 125 3.01 6.77 -17.98
N THR A 126 2.30 7.44 -18.89
CA THR A 126 2.10 8.90 -18.83
C THR A 126 1.34 9.29 -17.55
N LEU A 127 0.25 8.58 -17.25
CA LEU A 127 -0.49 8.79 -16.02
C LEU A 127 0.40 8.58 -14.79
N THR A 128 1.16 7.47 -14.75
CA THR A 128 2.03 7.15 -13.61
C THR A 128 3.13 8.19 -13.40
N ASN A 129 3.76 8.69 -14.46
CA ASN A 129 4.73 9.78 -14.38
C ASN A 129 4.11 11.06 -13.81
N GLY A 130 2.88 11.40 -14.22
CA GLY A 130 2.14 12.53 -13.67
C GLY A 130 1.85 12.37 -12.18
N LEU A 131 1.40 11.17 -11.77
CA LEU A 131 1.14 10.86 -10.35
C LEU A 131 2.43 10.89 -9.51
N CYS A 132 3.57 10.47 -10.06
CA CYS A 132 4.88 10.56 -9.42
C CYS A 132 5.24 12.04 -9.14
N ARG A 133 5.11 12.91 -10.16
CA ARG A 133 5.33 14.36 -10.00
C ARG A 133 4.37 14.96 -8.97
N ARG A 134 3.10 14.58 -9.00
CA ARG A 134 2.10 15.03 -8.02
C ARG A 134 2.48 14.61 -6.60
N LYS A 135 2.89 13.36 -6.40
CA LYS A 135 3.34 12.86 -5.10
C LYS A 135 4.50 13.67 -4.55
N SER A 136 5.51 13.96 -5.36
CA SER A 136 6.70 14.70 -4.95
C SER A 136 6.41 16.14 -4.52
N ARG A 137 5.29 16.71 -4.95
CA ARG A 137 4.84 18.08 -4.61
C ARG A 137 3.83 18.12 -3.45
N MET A 138 3.29 17.00 -3.04
CA MET A 138 2.44 16.94 -1.84
C MET A 138 3.30 17.17 -0.60
N SER A 139 2.71 17.87 0.37
CA SER A 139 3.39 18.16 1.64
C SER A 139 4.00 16.88 2.24
N PRO A 140 5.27 16.91 2.70
CA PRO A 140 5.89 15.80 3.41
C PRO A 140 5.05 15.31 4.60
N PHE A 141 4.31 16.21 5.25
CA PHE A 141 3.38 15.87 6.34
C PHE A 141 2.26 14.92 5.91
N TYR A 142 1.77 15.03 4.68
CA TYR A 142 0.70 14.15 4.19
C TYR A 142 1.15 12.70 4.14
N TRP A 143 2.36 12.44 3.64
CA TRP A 143 2.92 11.10 3.53
C TRP A 143 3.66 10.66 4.79
N GLY A 144 4.19 11.60 5.60
CA GLY A 144 4.91 11.32 6.85
C GLY A 144 4.06 10.56 7.86
N ASN A 145 2.75 10.81 7.89
CA ASN A 145 1.80 10.08 8.72
C ASN A 145 1.39 8.71 8.15
N LYS A 146 1.84 8.38 6.93
CA LYS A 146 1.49 7.14 6.21
C LYS A 146 2.71 6.54 5.50
N PRO A 147 3.83 6.26 6.21
CA PRO A 147 5.08 5.85 5.55
C PRO A 147 4.93 4.53 4.78
N ALA A 148 4.19 3.56 5.30
CA ALA A 148 3.95 2.29 4.61
C ALA A 148 3.21 2.48 3.27
N THR A 149 2.19 3.37 3.25
CA THR A 149 1.46 3.71 2.03
C THR A 149 2.36 4.43 1.04
N SER A 150 3.16 5.41 1.50
CA SER A 150 4.11 6.14 0.67
C SER A 150 5.11 5.20 0.01
N ASN A 151 5.72 4.29 0.77
CA ASN A 151 6.69 3.32 0.27
C ASN A 151 6.04 2.34 -0.74
N ARG A 152 4.79 1.94 -0.50
CA ARG A 152 4.06 1.11 -1.46
C ARG A 152 3.80 1.86 -2.77
N ILE A 153 3.41 3.14 -2.71
CA ILE A 153 3.22 3.97 -3.90
C ILE A 153 4.52 4.04 -4.72
N ASP A 154 5.67 4.30 -4.09
CA ASP A 154 6.96 4.39 -4.78
C ASP A 154 7.34 3.07 -5.46
N ARG A 155 7.12 1.95 -4.79
CA ARG A 155 7.34 0.61 -5.35
C ARG A 155 6.45 0.35 -6.56
N VAL A 156 5.16 0.68 -6.48
CA VAL A 156 4.21 0.49 -7.57
C VAL A 156 4.54 1.39 -8.75
N ILE A 157 4.86 2.67 -8.51
CA ILE A 157 5.32 3.60 -9.55
C ILE A 157 6.56 3.03 -10.26
N SER A 158 7.56 2.56 -9.51
CA SER A 158 8.77 1.96 -10.08
C SER A 158 8.44 0.74 -10.93
N LYS A 159 7.58 -0.18 -10.46
CA LYS A 159 7.13 -1.34 -11.24
C LYS A 159 6.51 -0.93 -12.59
N ILE A 160 5.55 0.01 -12.58
CA ILE A 160 4.85 0.45 -13.80
C ILE A 160 5.82 1.11 -14.79
N LEU A 161 6.79 1.88 -14.30
CA LEU A 161 7.73 2.58 -15.18
C LEU A 161 8.82 1.67 -15.78
N THR A 162 9.13 0.53 -15.14
CA THR A 162 10.24 -0.35 -15.53
C THR A 162 9.80 -1.68 -16.15
N GLN A 163 8.56 -2.11 -15.93
CA GLN A 163 8.07 -3.40 -16.40
C GLN A 163 7.12 -3.24 -17.59
N THR A 164 6.93 -4.31 -18.36
CA THR A 164 5.97 -4.37 -19.47
C THR A 164 4.59 -4.84 -19.01
N THR A 165 4.52 -5.57 -17.90
CA THR A 165 3.28 -6.04 -17.28
C THR A 165 3.34 -5.84 -15.78
N VAL A 166 2.21 -5.48 -15.18
CA VAL A 166 2.08 -5.26 -13.73
C VAL A 166 0.76 -5.86 -13.22
N GLU A 167 0.68 -6.13 -11.94
CA GLU A 167 -0.54 -6.63 -11.32
C GLU A 167 -1.65 -5.56 -11.37
N VAL A 168 -2.86 -5.97 -11.75
CA VAL A 168 -4.04 -5.09 -11.78
C VAL A 168 -4.25 -4.41 -10.41
N GLU A 169 -4.06 -5.15 -9.32
CA GLU A 169 -4.19 -4.62 -7.95
C GLU A 169 -3.21 -3.50 -7.63
N ASP A 170 -2.00 -3.53 -8.17
CA ASP A 170 -1.02 -2.46 -8.00
C ASP A 170 -1.49 -1.19 -8.73
N VAL A 171 -2.01 -1.34 -9.96
CA VAL A 171 -2.56 -0.22 -10.74
C VAL A 171 -3.78 0.38 -10.05
N GLU A 172 -4.72 -0.46 -9.59
CA GLU A 172 -5.91 0.00 -8.87
C GLU A 172 -5.55 0.67 -7.55
N PHE A 173 -4.60 0.11 -6.80
CA PHE A 173 -4.07 0.74 -5.60
C PHE A 173 -3.53 2.14 -5.90
N LEU A 174 -2.66 2.29 -6.90
CA LEU A 174 -2.10 3.59 -7.28
C LEU A 174 -3.21 4.57 -7.66
N LYS A 175 -4.14 4.18 -8.53
CA LYS A 175 -5.30 4.99 -8.94
C LYS A 175 -6.16 5.42 -7.75
N SER A 176 -6.36 4.55 -6.77
CA SER A 176 -7.15 4.85 -5.57
C SER A 176 -6.52 5.92 -4.68
N GLN A 177 -5.18 6.01 -4.63
CA GLN A 177 -4.47 7.02 -3.85
C GLN A 177 -4.56 8.43 -4.47
N PHE A 178 -4.79 8.51 -5.79
CA PHE A 178 -4.88 9.76 -6.55
C PHE A 178 -6.24 9.91 -7.26
N LYS A 179 -7.30 9.48 -6.61
CA LYS A 179 -8.64 9.31 -7.18
C LYS A 179 -9.15 10.54 -7.94
N SER A 180 -8.96 11.75 -7.39
CA SER A 180 -9.41 12.99 -8.04
C SER A 180 -8.64 13.30 -9.33
N VAL A 181 -7.33 13.09 -9.33
CA VAL A 181 -6.46 13.31 -10.50
C VAL A 181 -6.80 12.31 -11.60
N VAL A 182 -6.97 11.04 -11.23
CA VAL A 182 -7.34 9.96 -12.17
C VAL A 182 -8.74 10.21 -12.76
N ALA A 183 -9.70 10.62 -11.94
CA ALA A 183 -11.05 10.95 -12.42
C ALA A 183 -11.02 12.10 -13.42
N LEU A 184 -10.24 13.15 -13.14
CA LEU A 184 -10.07 14.27 -14.06
C LEU A 184 -9.42 13.81 -15.37
N TRP A 185 -8.31 13.09 -15.29
CA TRP A 185 -7.62 12.52 -16.46
C TRP A 185 -8.56 11.73 -17.36
N ASN A 186 -9.36 10.84 -16.78
CA ASN A 186 -10.29 9.99 -17.52
C ASN A 186 -11.48 10.77 -18.10
N SER A 187 -11.84 11.94 -17.54
CA SER A 187 -12.97 12.74 -18.01
C SER A 187 -12.65 13.61 -19.22
N ILE A 188 -11.36 13.83 -19.54
CA ILE A 188 -10.96 14.73 -20.64
C ILE A 188 -11.42 14.24 -22.01
N PRO A 189 -11.31 12.94 -22.40
CA PRO A 189 -11.76 12.46 -23.69
C PRO A 189 -13.22 12.79 -23.99
N GLU A 190 -14.08 12.75 -22.97
CA GLU A 190 -15.52 13.07 -23.10
C GLU A 190 -15.78 14.57 -23.31
N LYS A 191 -14.77 15.41 -23.06
CA LYS A 191 -14.86 16.87 -23.17
C LYS A 191 -14.26 17.43 -24.45
N ILE A 192 -13.65 16.60 -25.28
CA ILE A 192 -13.07 17.02 -26.56
C ILE A 192 -14.17 17.62 -27.43
N GLY A 193 -13.91 18.78 -28.04
CA GLY A 193 -14.87 19.52 -28.81
C GLY A 193 -15.90 20.32 -27.98
N THR A 194 -15.77 20.35 -26.65
CA THR A 194 -16.66 21.11 -25.78
C THR A 194 -16.15 22.54 -25.59
N LEU A 195 -17.04 23.51 -25.68
CA LEU A 195 -16.73 24.90 -25.30
C LEU A 195 -16.55 25.02 -23.79
N CYS A 196 -15.50 25.71 -23.39
CA CYS A 196 -15.21 26.02 -21.99
C CYS A 196 -14.59 27.42 -21.89
N GLN A 197 -14.39 27.86 -20.65
CA GLN A 197 -13.65 29.08 -20.35
C GLN A 197 -12.42 28.77 -19.52
N VAL A 198 -11.35 29.51 -19.77
CA VAL A 198 -10.11 29.43 -18.98
C VAL A 198 -9.68 30.80 -18.55
N ARG A 199 -9.24 30.96 -17.32
CA ARG A 199 -8.68 32.25 -16.87
C ARG A 199 -7.23 32.38 -17.32
N PRO A 200 -6.77 33.53 -17.75
CA PRO A 200 -5.43 33.72 -18.35
C PRO A 200 -4.28 33.17 -17.51
N TRP A 201 -4.34 33.32 -16.20
CA TRP A 201 -3.27 32.87 -15.28
C TRP A 201 -3.21 31.32 -15.07
N HIS A 202 -4.18 30.57 -15.60
CA HIS A 202 -4.12 29.13 -15.63
C HIS A 202 -3.50 28.57 -16.91
N ILE A 203 -2.96 29.46 -17.73
CA ILE A 203 -2.25 29.14 -18.96
C ILE A 203 -0.75 29.32 -18.68
N PRO A 204 0.09 28.26 -18.82
CA PRO A 204 1.52 28.39 -18.61
C PRO A 204 2.12 29.53 -19.50
N GLY A 205 2.97 30.34 -18.92
CA GLY A 205 3.62 31.46 -19.63
C GLY A 205 2.81 32.72 -19.74
N ARG A 206 1.49 32.71 -19.47
CA ARG A 206 0.69 33.93 -19.29
C ARG A 206 0.69 34.31 -17.81
N GLY A 207 1.70 35.04 -17.36
CA GLY A 207 1.77 35.56 -16.00
C GLY A 207 0.63 36.55 -15.70
N TYR A 208 0.41 36.87 -14.42
CA TYR A 208 -0.43 38.01 -13.99
C TYR A 208 0.05 39.28 -14.67
N LYS A 209 -0.58 39.65 -15.77
CA LYS A 209 -0.44 40.95 -16.36
C LYS A 209 -1.65 41.75 -15.90
N ASN A 210 -1.47 42.62 -14.91
CA ASN A 210 -2.40 43.64 -14.42
C ASN A 210 -3.86 43.18 -14.18
N ASP A 211 -4.51 43.68 -13.17
CA ASP A 211 -5.89 43.36 -12.74
C ASP A 211 -6.99 43.49 -13.83
N SER A 212 -6.66 44.01 -15.02
CA SER A 212 -7.57 44.10 -16.16
C SER A 212 -7.77 42.82 -16.96
N ASP A 213 -6.87 41.84 -16.88
CA ASP A 213 -6.92 40.58 -17.65
C ASP A 213 -7.57 39.40 -16.89
N THR A 214 -8.53 39.69 -16.03
CA THR A 214 -9.24 38.67 -15.25
C THR A 214 -10.38 38.00 -16.01
N THR A 215 -10.74 38.53 -17.19
CA THR A 215 -11.85 38.01 -17.99
C THR A 215 -11.52 36.60 -18.49
N PRO A 216 -12.37 35.61 -18.22
CA PRO A 216 -12.17 34.25 -18.76
C PRO A 216 -12.20 34.27 -20.29
N ILE A 217 -11.30 33.49 -20.89
CA ILE A 217 -11.18 33.34 -22.35
C ILE A 217 -12.05 32.15 -22.76
N ASP A 218 -12.99 32.43 -23.71
CA ASP A 218 -13.76 31.33 -24.33
C ASP A 218 -12.84 30.49 -25.22
N THR A 219 -12.93 29.20 -25.07
CA THR A 219 -12.03 28.23 -25.74
C THR A 219 -12.70 26.91 -26.00
N LEU A 220 -12.07 26.08 -26.82
CA LEU A 220 -12.50 24.72 -27.16
C LEU A 220 -11.48 23.71 -26.64
N VAL A 221 -11.94 22.63 -26.01
CA VAL A 221 -11.07 21.53 -25.60
C VAL A 221 -10.66 20.72 -26.83
N LEU A 222 -9.36 20.65 -27.10
CA LEU A 222 -8.79 19.93 -28.25
C LEU A 222 -8.41 18.48 -27.93
N GLY A 223 -8.15 18.16 -26.68
CA GLY A 223 -7.63 16.85 -26.25
C GLY A 223 -6.18 16.92 -25.78
N ASN A 224 -5.34 16.00 -26.21
CA ASN A 224 -3.92 15.93 -25.85
C ASN A 224 -3.65 16.12 -24.34
N ARG A 225 -4.00 15.09 -23.56
CA ARG A 225 -3.75 15.09 -22.12
C ARG A 225 -2.27 14.99 -21.81
N SER A 226 -1.81 15.79 -20.88
CA SER A 226 -0.43 15.76 -20.38
C SER A 226 -0.38 16.11 -18.88
N PHE A 227 0.81 16.11 -18.32
CA PHE A 227 1.03 16.58 -16.96
C PHE A 227 2.07 17.70 -16.95
N SER A 228 1.80 18.75 -16.17
CA SER A 228 2.80 19.77 -15.87
C SER A 228 3.94 19.19 -15.03
N ASP A 229 5.03 19.96 -14.85
CA ASP A 229 6.14 19.61 -13.96
C ASP A 229 5.71 19.47 -12.48
N TYR A 230 4.55 20.02 -12.15
CA TYR A 230 3.94 19.92 -10.81
C TYR A 230 2.94 18.76 -10.67
N GLY A 231 2.77 17.94 -11.72
CA GLY A 231 1.83 16.82 -11.72
C GLY A 231 0.36 17.27 -11.79
N MET A 232 0.07 18.46 -12.31
CA MET A 232 -1.29 18.90 -12.63
C MET A 232 -1.68 18.35 -14.00
N VAL A 233 -2.93 17.93 -14.14
CA VAL A 233 -3.47 17.47 -15.42
C VAL A 233 -3.63 18.69 -16.35
N MET A 234 -2.95 18.62 -17.47
CA MET A 234 -3.02 19.63 -18.53
C MET A 234 -3.80 19.10 -19.72
N VAL A 235 -4.49 19.99 -20.41
CA VAL A 235 -5.21 19.66 -21.64
C VAL A 235 -5.01 20.80 -22.66
N ASP A 236 -4.89 20.45 -23.93
CA ASP A 236 -4.81 21.45 -24.97
C ASP A 236 -6.19 22.07 -25.22
N VAL A 237 -6.22 23.39 -25.24
CA VAL A 237 -7.37 24.22 -25.58
C VAL A 237 -7.01 25.18 -26.72
N LEU A 238 -8.01 25.58 -27.51
CA LEU A 238 -7.80 26.47 -28.65
C LEU A 238 -7.85 27.92 -28.20
N ILE A 239 -6.74 28.65 -28.22
CA ILE A 239 -6.65 30.06 -27.89
C ILE A 239 -6.01 30.80 -29.05
N GLU A 240 -6.70 31.81 -29.56
CA GLU A 240 -6.21 32.65 -30.68
C GLU A 240 -5.79 31.81 -31.91
N GLY A 241 -6.50 30.74 -32.17
CA GLY A 241 -6.23 29.84 -33.31
C GLY A 241 -5.09 28.85 -33.11
N ALA A 242 -4.47 28.79 -31.93
CA ALA A 242 -3.39 27.85 -31.60
C ALA A 242 -3.73 26.94 -30.42
N PRO A 243 -3.23 25.69 -30.39
CA PRO A 243 -3.35 24.84 -29.22
C PRO A 243 -2.44 25.35 -28.09
N VAL A 244 -3.02 25.48 -26.90
CA VAL A 244 -2.32 25.93 -25.70
C VAL A 244 -2.66 24.97 -24.56
N ALA A 245 -1.64 24.48 -23.84
CA ALA A 245 -1.87 23.65 -22.66
C ALA A 245 -2.46 24.48 -21.51
N ALA A 246 -3.56 24.04 -20.95
CA ALA A 246 -4.24 24.68 -19.81
C ALA A 246 -4.45 23.69 -18.67
N ASP A 247 -4.50 24.20 -17.43
CA ASP A 247 -4.82 23.39 -16.25
C ASP A 247 -6.27 22.91 -16.33
N ALA A 248 -6.44 21.58 -16.48
CA ALA A 248 -7.74 20.96 -16.65
C ALA A 248 -8.66 21.15 -15.43
N GLU A 249 -8.11 21.27 -14.21
CA GLU A 249 -8.89 21.53 -12.99
C GLU A 249 -9.53 22.94 -13.00
N LYS A 250 -9.00 23.84 -13.82
CA LYS A 250 -9.39 25.27 -13.85
C LYS A 250 -10.25 25.62 -15.05
N LEU A 251 -10.58 24.64 -15.90
CA LEU A 251 -11.52 24.87 -16.98
C LEU A 251 -12.94 25.04 -16.42
N ILE A 252 -13.62 26.09 -16.90
CA ILE A 252 -14.99 26.41 -16.52
C ILE A 252 -15.92 25.96 -17.66
N PHE A 253 -16.66 24.88 -17.40
CA PHE A 253 -17.65 24.39 -18.38
C PHE A 253 -19.00 25.07 -18.16
N PRO A 254 -19.74 25.43 -19.25
CA PRO A 254 -21.06 25.97 -19.12
C PRO A 254 -21.99 24.96 -18.40
N LYS A 255 -22.74 25.46 -17.42
CA LYS A 255 -23.72 24.62 -16.72
C LYS A 255 -24.83 24.23 -17.68
N VAL A 256 -24.91 22.96 -18.03
CA VAL A 256 -26.07 22.42 -18.76
C VAL A 256 -27.29 22.57 -17.83
N ARG A 257 -28.16 23.53 -18.14
CA ARG A 257 -29.45 23.68 -17.44
C ARG A 257 -30.28 22.42 -17.77
N LYS A 258 -30.47 21.53 -16.79
CA LYS A 258 -31.45 20.46 -16.92
C LYS A 258 -32.80 21.11 -17.26
N PRO A 259 -33.51 20.64 -18.31
CA PRO A 259 -34.85 21.13 -18.58
C PRO A 259 -35.70 20.96 -17.32
N ARG A 260 -36.34 22.05 -16.88
CA ARG A 260 -37.30 21.97 -15.78
C ARG A 260 -38.38 20.98 -16.20
N ALA A 261 -38.53 19.89 -15.44
CA ALA A 261 -39.67 19.00 -15.61
C ALA A 261 -40.93 19.87 -15.56
N LYS A 262 -41.69 19.91 -16.67
CA LYS A 262 -43.01 20.57 -16.68
C LYS A 262 -43.84 19.86 -15.62
N LYS A 263 -44.19 20.58 -14.54
CA LYS A 263 -45.23 20.10 -13.63
C LYS A 263 -46.47 19.89 -14.49
N SER A 264 -46.88 18.67 -14.66
CA SER A 264 -48.20 18.33 -15.18
C SER A 264 -49.23 18.90 -14.21
N VAL A 265 -50.06 19.80 -14.72
CA VAL A 265 -51.24 20.33 -14.01
C VAL A 265 -52.28 19.26 -13.96
#